data_8216176a9aaf2b144e5156a36997fefb
#
_entry.id   8216176a9aaf2b144e5156a36997fefb
#
_cell.length_a   1.000
_cell.length_b   1.000
_cell.length_c   1.000
_cell.angle_alpha   90.00
_cell.angle_beta   90.00
_cell.angle_gamma   90.00
#
_symmetry.space_group_name_H-M   'P 1'
#
loop_
_entity.id
_entity.type
_entity.pdbx_description
1 polymer ?
#
loop_
_entity_poly.entity_id
_entity_poly.type
_entity_poly.pdbx_seq_one_letter_code
_entity_poly.pdbx_strand_id
1 'polypeptide(L)'
;MDGPSGPAGRPELRVQRRLGPIRSDEEDAGDPKELSRADMVALAKKSDIALAFEGTVLDKEGRATATVGRRSSSSFALDVRGKQGHSSGIFGERAGYGAVYEAARILDGFRQQVIEPDLTFNPGLILGGTQVGYDDTGSRGTAFGKTNVIANAVTVKGDLRYLDTAQRDRAPGVPQVDDLLG
;
A
#
# COMPACT_ATOMS: atom_id res chain seq x y z
N MET A 1 23.85 -36.94 -45.53
CA MET A 1 24.72 -36.43 -44.44
C MET A 1 24.33 -34.97 -44.21
N ASP A 2 23.38 -34.77 -43.33
CA ASP A 2 22.88 -33.43 -43.03
C ASP A 2 23.75 -32.82 -41.91
N GLY A 3 24.33 -31.65 -42.20
CA GLY A 3 25.14 -30.90 -41.25
C GLY A 3 24.28 -30.23 -40.17
N PRO A 4 24.84 -29.91 -38.98
CA PRO A 4 24.07 -29.39 -37.85
C PRO A 4 23.65 -27.95 -38.14
N SER A 5 22.32 -27.70 -37.94
CA SER A 5 21.73 -26.38 -37.92
C SER A 5 22.34 -25.52 -36.78
N GLY A 6 22.95 -24.40 -37.12
CA GLY A 6 23.53 -23.45 -36.20
C GLY A 6 22.45 -22.82 -35.29
N PRO A 7 22.84 -22.26 -34.13
CA PRO A 7 21.90 -21.71 -33.15
C PRO A 7 21.12 -20.53 -33.75
N ALA A 8 19.80 -20.54 -33.53
CA ALA A 8 18.92 -19.45 -33.91
C ALA A 8 19.45 -18.11 -33.37
N GLY A 9 19.62 -17.14 -34.26
CA GLY A 9 20.12 -15.84 -33.91
C GLY A 9 19.28 -15.16 -32.85
N ARG A 10 19.90 -14.61 -31.83
CA ARG A 10 19.26 -13.75 -30.83
C ARG A 10 18.62 -12.56 -31.56
N PRO A 11 17.39 -12.19 -31.22
CA PRO A 11 16.76 -11.01 -31.79
C PRO A 11 17.61 -9.80 -31.48
N GLU A 12 18.02 -9.05 -32.52
CA GLU A 12 18.70 -7.77 -32.36
C GLU A 12 17.74 -6.78 -31.72
N LEU A 13 18.03 -6.38 -30.48
CA LEU A 13 17.31 -5.33 -29.78
C LEU A 13 17.68 -3.98 -30.46
N ARG A 14 16.84 -3.49 -31.35
CA ARG A 14 16.97 -2.14 -31.88
C ARG A 14 16.43 -1.13 -30.85
N VAL A 15 17.31 -0.59 -30.03
CA VAL A 15 16.98 0.52 -29.15
C VAL A 15 16.88 1.81 -29.99
N GLN A 16 15.66 2.23 -30.30
CA GLN A 16 15.44 3.59 -30.81
C GLN A 16 15.52 4.55 -29.63
N ARG A 17 16.56 5.38 -29.59
CA ARG A 17 16.68 6.47 -28.62
C ARG A 17 15.58 7.51 -28.87
N ARG A 18 14.49 7.43 -28.15
CA ARG A 18 13.60 8.56 -27.92
C ARG A 18 13.86 9.06 -26.50
N LEU A 19 14.66 10.12 -26.40
CA LEU A 19 14.77 10.87 -25.17
C LEU A 19 13.45 11.60 -24.98
N GLY A 20 12.60 11.10 -24.11
CA GLY A 20 11.46 11.85 -23.60
C GLY A 20 11.93 12.97 -22.66
N PRO A 21 11.09 13.94 -22.34
CA PRO A 21 11.45 15.01 -21.41
C PRO A 21 11.84 14.40 -20.05
N ILE A 22 13.03 14.76 -19.58
CA ILE A 22 13.47 14.47 -18.22
C ILE A 22 12.65 15.41 -17.33
N ARG A 23 11.81 14.89 -16.47
CA ARG A 23 11.11 15.65 -15.43
C ARG A 23 11.82 15.48 -14.11
N SER A 24 12.00 16.58 -13.39
CA SER A 24 12.65 16.64 -12.08
C SER A 24 11.67 16.46 -10.92
N ASP A 25 10.38 16.26 -11.20
CA ASP A 25 9.27 16.21 -10.25
C ASP A 25 8.58 14.83 -10.20
N GLU A 26 9.34 13.75 -10.42
CA GLU A 26 8.75 12.41 -10.46
C GLU A 26 8.24 11.93 -9.10
N GLU A 27 8.79 12.44 -8.00
CA GLU A 27 8.39 12.08 -6.65
C GLU A 27 7.11 12.80 -6.23
N ASP A 28 6.85 13.99 -6.78
CA ASP A 28 5.59 14.70 -6.58
C ASP A 28 4.66 14.45 -7.77
N ALA A 29 3.61 13.67 -7.53
CA ALA A 29 2.68 13.31 -8.58
C ALA A 29 1.85 14.49 -9.10
N GLY A 30 1.82 15.61 -8.40
CA GLY A 30 0.91 16.72 -8.68
C GLY A 30 -0.56 16.37 -8.49
N ASP A 31 -1.42 17.37 -8.52
CA ASP A 31 -2.87 17.22 -8.36
C ASP A 31 -3.61 18.01 -9.45
N PRO A 32 -4.58 17.42 -10.18
CA PRO A 32 -4.89 15.98 -10.18
C PRO A 32 -3.85 15.15 -10.95
N LYS A 33 -3.60 13.93 -10.48
CA LYS A 33 -2.61 13.00 -11.06
C LYS A 33 -2.83 12.73 -12.54
N GLU A 34 -4.07 12.68 -12.98
CA GLU A 34 -4.45 12.39 -14.36
C GLU A 34 -3.87 13.44 -15.31
N LEU A 35 -3.82 14.70 -14.89
CA LEU A 35 -3.26 15.80 -15.69
C LEU A 35 -1.74 15.84 -15.59
N SER A 36 -1.19 15.77 -14.37
CA SER A 36 0.25 15.88 -14.15
C SER A 36 1.04 14.72 -14.79
N ARG A 37 0.44 13.54 -14.91
CA ARG A 37 1.04 12.34 -15.48
C ARG A 37 0.61 12.05 -16.92
N ALA A 38 -0.25 12.86 -17.53
CA ALA A 38 -0.81 12.60 -18.86
C ALA A 38 0.25 12.37 -19.94
N ASP A 39 1.28 13.22 -19.99
CA ASP A 39 2.35 13.11 -20.98
C ASP A 39 3.21 11.85 -20.75
N MET A 40 3.51 11.52 -19.49
CA MET A 40 4.28 10.32 -19.13
C MET A 40 3.50 9.06 -19.52
N VAL A 41 2.21 9.01 -19.24
CA VAL A 41 1.32 7.89 -19.63
C VAL A 41 1.22 7.78 -21.15
N ALA A 42 1.08 8.90 -21.87
CA ALA A 42 1.01 8.90 -23.32
C ALA A 42 2.32 8.41 -23.96
N LEU A 43 3.47 8.74 -23.37
CA LEU A 43 4.77 8.26 -23.81
C LEU A 43 4.95 6.77 -23.50
N ALA A 44 4.59 6.34 -22.29
CA ALA A 44 4.68 4.94 -21.87
C ALA A 44 3.89 4.00 -22.78
N LYS A 45 2.70 4.40 -23.21
CA LYS A 45 1.86 3.63 -24.17
C LYS A 45 2.50 3.44 -25.55
N LYS A 46 3.52 4.20 -25.88
CA LYS A 46 4.23 4.16 -27.18
C LYS A 46 5.64 3.57 -27.04
N SER A 47 6.00 3.11 -25.87
CA SER A 47 7.34 2.61 -25.54
C SER A 47 7.28 1.13 -25.19
N ASP A 48 8.25 0.37 -25.68
CA ASP A 48 8.37 -1.05 -25.35
C ASP A 48 9.10 -1.26 -24.02
N ILE A 49 9.94 -0.30 -23.62
CA ILE A 49 10.76 -0.37 -22.42
C ILE A 49 10.81 0.99 -21.76
N ALA A 50 10.67 1.02 -20.44
CA ALA A 50 10.94 2.17 -19.59
C ALA A 50 12.18 1.91 -18.74
N LEU A 51 13.13 2.85 -18.75
CA LEU A 51 14.32 2.81 -17.91
C LEU A 51 14.22 3.93 -16.87
N ALA A 52 14.12 3.58 -15.59
CA ALA A 52 14.20 4.51 -14.50
C ALA A 52 15.61 4.46 -13.88
N PHE A 53 16.27 5.60 -13.81
CA PHE A 53 17.58 5.73 -13.20
C PHE A 53 17.42 6.19 -11.76
N GLU A 54 17.60 5.27 -10.85
CA GLU A 54 17.53 5.43 -9.39
C GLU A 54 18.92 5.23 -8.78
N GLY A 55 19.02 5.39 -7.47
CA GLY A 55 20.23 5.04 -6.74
C GLY A 55 20.63 3.57 -7.01
N THR A 56 21.92 3.32 -7.15
CA THR A 56 22.43 1.98 -7.43
C THR A 56 22.11 1.01 -6.30
N VAL A 57 21.42 -0.08 -6.62
CA VAL A 57 21.20 -1.21 -5.71
C VAL A 57 22.31 -2.24 -5.97
N LEU A 58 23.00 -2.62 -4.90
CA LEU A 58 24.02 -3.66 -4.98
C LEU A 58 23.45 -4.99 -4.48
N ASP A 59 23.88 -6.10 -5.09
CA ASP A 59 23.60 -7.44 -4.57
C ASP A 59 24.49 -7.76 -3.34
N LYS A 60 24.34 -8.96 -2.80
CA LYS A 60 25.11 -9.41 -1.63
C LYS A 60 26.62 -9.47 -1.88
N GLU A 61 27.03 -9.57 -3.12
CA GLU A 61 28.42 -9.59 -3.57
C GLU A 61 28.95 -8.20 -3.96
N GLY A 62 28.14 -7.14 -3.78
CA GLY A 62 28.52 -5.76 -4.08
C GLY A 62 28.47 -5.40 -5.57
N ARG A 63 27.81 -6.18 -6.41
CA ARG A 63 27.66 -5.89 -7.85
C ARG A 63 26.43 -5.02 -8.10
N ALA A 64 26.56 -4.08 -9.03
CA ALA A 64 25.44 -3.26 -9.45
C ALA A 64 24.32 -4.11 -10.09
N THR A 65 23.10 -3.88 -9.67
CA THR A 65 21.92 -4.60 -10.16
C THR A 65 20.92 -3.65 -10.82
N ALA A 66 20.07 -4.20 -11.69
CA ALA A 66 18.90 -3.52 -12.22
C ALA A 66 17.63 -4.15 -11.63
N THR A 67 16.74 -3.33 -11.12
CA THR A 67 15.42 -3.78 -10.67
C THR A 67 14.55 -4.03 -11.90
N VAL A 68 14.13 -5.27 -12.12
CA VAL A 68 13.30 -5.68 -13.26
C VAL A 68 11.82 -5.82 -12.93
N GLY A 69 11.46 -5.63 -11.67
CA GLY A 69 10.07 -5.64 -11.21
C GLY A 69 9.96 -4.93 -9.87
N ARG A 70 8.89 -4.16 -9.69
CA ARG A 70 8.57 -3.48 -8.45
C ARG A 70 7.17 -3.87 -7.99
N ARG A 71 6.97 -3.91 -6.70
CA ARG A 71 5.64 -4.07 -6.11
C ARG A 71 4.84 -2.79 -6.34
N SER A 72 3.55 -2.96 -6.64
CA SER A 72 2.58 -1.87 -6.59
C SER A 72 2.29 -1.49 -5.15
N SER A 73 1.78 -0.28 -4.93
CA SER A 73 1.31 0.17 -3.63
C SER A 73 -0.11 0.71 -3.70
N SER A 74 -0.85 0.50 -2.62
CA SER A 74 -2.18 1.08 -2.39
C SER A 74 -2.28 1.55 -0.96
N SER A 75 -3.01 2.63 -0.72
CA SER A 75 -3.39 3.03 0.63
C SER A 75 -4.57 2.19 1.09
N PHE A 76 -4.67 1.95 2.40
CA PHE A 76 -5.88 1.45 3.02
C PHE A 76 -6.29 2.30 4.22
N ALA A 77 -7.57 2.24 4.56
CA ALA A 77 -8.12 2.82 5.77
C ALA A 77 -8.97 1.77 6.49
N LEU A 78 -8.83 1.73 7.81
CA LEU A 78 -9.69 0.94 8.69
C LEU A 78 -10.32 1.88 9.69
N ASP A 79 -11.64 2.00 9.65
CA ASP A 79 -12.43 2.79 10.60
C ASP A 79 -13.24 1.85 11.48
N VAL A 80 -12.93 1.86 12.78
CA VAL A 80 -13.61 1.04 13.77
C VAL A 80 -14.47 1.93 14.65
N ARG A 81 -15.72 1.53 14.83
CA ARG A 81 -16.68 2.22 15.68
C ARG A 81 -17.18 1.31 16.80
N GLY A 82 -17.34 1.88 17.97
CA GLY A 82 -17.83 1.18 19.15
C GLY A 82 -18.74 2.07 19.99
N LYS A 83 -19.17 1.55 21.12
CA LYS A 83 -19.97 2.31 22.09
C LYS A 83 -19.07 3.09 23.03
N GLN A 84 -19.40 4.36 23.27
CA GLN A 84 -18.79 5.15 24.31
C GLN A 84 -19.45 4.83 25.66
N GLY A 85 -18.66 4.82 26.71
CA GLY A 85 -19.14 4.59 28.07
C GLY A 85 -18.07 4.89 29.10
N HIS A 86 -18.43 4.77 30.37
CA HIS A 86 -17.44 4.86 31.45
C HIS A 86 -16.52 3.63 31.44
N SER A 87 -15.23 3.81 31.70
CA SER A 87 -14.23 2.75 31.62
C SER A 87 -14.48 1.57 32.56
N SER A 88 -15.17 1.79 33.69
CA SER A 88 -15.57 0.70 34.59
C SER A 88 -16.55 -0.31 33.99
N GLY A 89 -17.20 0.05 32.89
CA GLY A 89 -18.15 -0.81 32.18
C GLY A 89 -17.52 -1.61 31.04
N ILE A 90 -16.21 -1.43 30.76
CA ILE A 90 -15.51 -2.16 29.69
C ILE A 90 -15.53 -3.67 29.98
N PHE A 91 -15.65 -4.48 28.92
CA PHE A 91 -15.85 -5.93 28.94
C PHE A 91 -17.23 -6.40 29.42
N GLY A 92 -18.10 -5.48 29.82
CA GLY A 92 -19.50 -5.81 30.15
C GLY A 92 -20.35 -5.90 28.88
N GLU A 93 -21.46 -6.64 28.96
CA GLU A 93 -22.37 -6.89 27.82
C GLU A 93 -22.89 -5.63 27.14
N ARG A 94 -23.02 -4.52 27.87
CA ARG A 94 -23.53 -3.25 27.31
C ARG A 94 -22.51 -2.47 26.51
N ALA A 95 -21.25 -2.46 26.97
CA ALA A 95 -20.18 -1.63 26.41
C ALA A 95 -19.25 -2.42 25.49
N GLY A 96 -19.13 -3.72 25.72
CA GLY A 96 -18.19 -4.57 24.98
C GLY A 96 -16.76 -4.15 25.23
N TYR A 97 -15.93 -4.30 24.20
CA TYR A 97 -14.49 -4.06 24.28
C TYR A 97 -14.08 -2.65 23.83
N GLY A 98 -14.99 -1.89 23.20
CA GLY A 98 -14.68 -0.58 22.62
C GLY A 98 -13.83 -0.64 21.34
N ALA A 99 -13.74 0.48 20.65
CA ALA A 99 -13.13 0.55 19.32
C ALA A 99 -11.62 0.22 19.31
N VAL A 100 -10.89 0.53 20.40
CA VAL A 100 -9.44 0.32 20.46
C VAL A 100 -9.08 -1.17 20.50
N TYR A 101 -9.74 -1.95 21.35
CA TYR A 101 -9.50 -3.40 21.40
C TYR A 101 -9.92 -4.08 20.10
N GLU A 102 -11.03 -3.64 19.50
CA GLU A 102 -11.49 -4.19 18.23
C GLU A 102 -10.52 -3.89 17.10
N ALA A 103 -10.01 -2.66 16.99
CA ALA A 103 -8.96 -2.33 16.02
C ALA A 103 -7.70 -3.17 16.24
N ALA A 104 -7.28 -3.37 17.49
CA ALA A 104 -6.14 -4.22 17.81
C ALA A 104 -6.36 -5.68 17.37
N ARG A 105 -7.55 -6.23 17.62
CA ARG A 105 -7.93 -7.58 17.20
C ARG A 105 -7.87 -7.74 15.67
N ILE A 106 -8.42 -6.76 14.94
CA ILE A 106 -8.43 -6.76 13.47
C ILE A 106 -6.99 -6.69 12.95
N LEU A 107 -6.18 -5.76 13.46
CA LEU A 107 -4.79 -5.60 13.02
C LEU A 107 -3.93 -6.83 13.33
N ASP A 108 -4.16 -7.48 14.48
CA ASP A 108 -3.49 -8.74 14.80
C ASP A 108 -3.95 -9.88 13.89
N GLY A 109 -5.23 -9.92 13.54
CA GLY A 109 -5.76 -10.85 12.53
C GLY A 109 -5.09 -10.66 11.18
N PHE A 110 -4.90 -9.44 10.73
CA PHE A 110 -4.15 -9.14 9.49
C PHE A 110 -2.72 -9.65 9.58
N ARG A 111 -2.01 -9.34 10.66
CA ARG A 111 -0.65 -9.80 10.89
C ARG A 111 -0.53 -11.31 10.86
N GLN A 112 -1.54 -12.04 11.28
CA GLN A 112 -1.53 -13.52 11.30
C GLN A 112 -1.94 -14.13 9.95
N GLN A 113 -2.85 -13.50 9.20
CA GLN A 113 -3.51 -14.11 8.05
C GLN A 113 -3.06 -13.54 6.71
N VAL A 114 -2.52 -12.30 6.66
CA VAL A 114 -2.15 -11.59 5.42
C VAL A 114 -0.66 -11.74 5.11
N ILE A 115 0.05 -12.70 5.71
CA ILE A 115 1.46 -12.95 5.41
C ILE A 115 1.56 -13.82 4.16
N GLU A 116 2.03 -13.23 3.08
CA GLU A 116 2.30 -13.87 1.80
C GLU A 116 3.64 -13.34 1.26
N PRO A 117 4.44 -14.14 0.52
CA PRO A 117 5.66 -13.64 -0.10
C PRO A 117 5.39 -12.39 -0.95
N ASP A 118 6.25 -11.39 -0.81
CA ASP A 118 6.18 -10.12 -1.52
C ASP A 118 4.94 -9.24 -1.21
N LEU A 119 4.06 -9.67 -0.33
CA LEU A 119 2.98 -8.86 0.22
C LEU A 119 3.43 -8.19 1.52
N THR A 120 3.22 -6.89 1.64
CA THR A 120 3.42 -6.17 2.91
C THR A 120 2.22 -5.30 3.21
N PHE A 121 1.83 -5.32 4.47
CA PHE A 121 0.74 -4.54 5.03
C PHE A 121 1.29 -3.75 6.22
N ASN A 122 1.26 -2.43 6.10
CA ASN A 122 1.82 -1.55 7.14
C ASN A 122 0.77 -0.56 7.66
N PRO A 123 0.26 -0.73 8.89
CA PRO A 123 -0.52 0.31 9.56
C PRO A 123 0.42 1.45 10.00
N GLY A 124 0.55 2.48 9.15
CA GLY A 124 1.49 3.57 9.35
C GLY A 124 1.02 4.63 10.34
N LEU A 125 -0.30 4.77 10.53
CA LEU A 125 -0.91 5.69 11.48
C LEU A 125 -2.12 5.03 12.15
N ILE A 126 -2.22 5.18 13.46
CA ILE A 126 -3.40 4.81 14.23
C ILE A 126 -3.81 5.96 15.15
N LEU A 127 -5.08 6.31 15.11
CA LEU A 127 -5.70 7.35 15.95
C LEU A 127 -6.90 6.72 16.66
N GLY A 128 -7.00 6.90 17.97
CA GLY A 128 -8.11 6.36 18.75
C GLY A 128 -8.59 7.31 19.83
N GLY A 129 -9.89 7.32 20.08
CA GLY A 129 -10.46 8.20 21.09
C GLY A 129 -11.99 8.29 21.02
N THR A 130 -12.52 9.33 21.65
CA THR A 130 -13.95 9.69 21.57
C THR A 130 -14.25 10.64 20.42
N GLN A 131 -13.21 11.33 19.92
CA GLN A 131 -13.26 12.13 18.71
C GLN A 131 -11.97 11.86 17.93
N VAL A 132 -12.09 11.51 16.66
CA VAL A 132 -10.96 11.26 15.76
C VAL A 132 -11.23 12.01 14.48
N GLY A 133 -10.26 12.80 14.04
CA GLY A 133 -10.27 13.49 12.76
C GLY A 133 -9.00 13.16 11.97
N TYR A 134 -9.12 13.03 10.67
CA TYR A 134 -8.00 12.82 9.76
C TYR A 134 -8.13 13.71 8.55
N ASP A 135 -7.03 14.37 8.19
CA ASP A 135 -6.88 15.16 6.99
C ASP A 135 -6.02 14.39 5.98
N ASP A 136 -6.65 13.86 4.94
CA ASP A 136 -5.99 13.08 3.90
C ASP A 136 -4.98 13.94 3.11
N THR A 137 -5.25 15.24 2.93
CA THR A 137 -4.36 16.15 2.20
C THR A 137 -3.08 16.42 2.95
N GLY A 138 -3.19 16.68 4.25
CA GLY A 138 -2.04 16.97 5.11
C GLY A 138 -1.38 15.74 5.72
N SER A 139 -1.91 14.54 5.47
CA SER A 139 -1.46 13.28 6.07
C SER A 139 -1.30 13.36 7.59
N ARG A 140 -2.22 14.06 8.25
CA ARG A 140 -2.18 14.31 9.69
C ARG A 140 -3.54 14.09 10.34
N GLY A 141 -3.55 13.77 11.63
CA GLY A 141 -4.79 13.55 12.33
C GLY A 141 -4.76 14.09 13.75
N THR A 142 -5.95 14.18 14.33
CA THR A 142 -6.19 14.59 15.71
C THR A 142 -7.04 13.56 16.42
N ALA A 143 -6.78 13.34 17.70
CA ALA A 143 -7.59 12.49 18.54
C ALA A 143 -7.80 13.17 19.90
N PHE A 144 -9.01 13.00 20.43
CA PHE A 144 -9.36 13.42 21.77
C PHE A 144 -10.02 12.26 22.52
N GLY A 145 -9.64 12.08 23.78
CA GLY A 145 -10.22 11.08 24.67
C GLY A 145 -9.89 11.36 26.13
N LYS A 146 -10.59 10.69 27.03
CA LYS A 146 -10.33 10.71 28.47
C LYS A 146 -10.04 9.30 28.93
N THR A 147 -9.11 9.14 29.88
CA THR A 147 -8.68 7.82 30.37
C THR A 147 -9.79 7.01 31.05
N ASN A 148 -10.82 7.67 31.56
CA ASN A 148 -11.99 7.05 32.17
C ASN A 148 -13.19 6.89 31.22
N VAL A 149 -12.97 7.04 29.89
CA VAL A 149 -14.00 6.88 28.86
C VAL A 149 -13.55 5.84 27.85
N ILE A 150 -14.44 4.91 27.53
CA ILE A 150 -14.24 3.90 26.49
C ILE A 150 -14.20 4.61 25.14
N ALA A 151 -13.11 4.45 24.41
CA ALA A 151 -12.96 5.01 23.06
C ALA A 151 -13.97 4.34 22.11
N ASN A 152 -14.71 5.16 21.38
CA ASN A 152 -15.74 4.70 20.45
C ASN A 152 -15.31 4.85 18.98
N ALA A 153 -14.13 5.35 18.72
CA ALA A 153 -13.63 5.54 17.36
C ALA A 153 -12.13 5.21 17.28
N VAL A 154 -11.76 4.48 16.25
CA VAL A 154 -10.36 4.32 15.81
C VAL A 154 -10.33 4.46 14.29
N THR A 155 -9.33 5.19 13.78
CA THR A 155 -8.99 5.26 12.38
C THR A 155 -7.55 4.80 12.21
N VAL A 156 -7.32 3.87 11.30
CA VAL A 156 -5.99 3.41 10.88
C VAL A 156 -5.80 3.77 9.42
N LYS A 157 -4.63 4.31 9.09
CA LYS A 157 -4.20 4.55 7.72
C LYS A 157 -2.91 3.78 7.47
N GLY A 158 -2.82 3.17 6.31
CA GLY A 158 -1.67 2.33 6.01
C GLY A 158 -1.36 2.16 4.54
N ASP A 159 -0.29 1.42 4.30
CA ASP A 159 0.27 1.09 2.99
C ASP A 159 0.22 -0.43 2.78
N LEU A 160 -0.26 -0.84 1.62
CA LEU A 160 -0.28 -2.22 1.15
C LEU A 160 0.60 -2.32 -0.10
N ARG A 161 1.58 -3.23 -0.10
CA ARG A 161 2.43 -3.49 -1.26
C ARG A 161 2.28 -4.91 -1.75
N TYR A 162 2.13 -5.07 -3.06
CA TYR A 162 1.80 -6.33 -3.72
C TYR A 162 2.43 -6.40 -5.11
N LEU A 163 2.61 -7.61 -5.67
CA LEU A 163 3.17 -7.81 -7.00
C LEU A 163 2.14 -7.56 -8.10
N ASP A 164 0.92 -8.04 -7.93
CA ASP A 164 -0.15 -7.92 -8.91
C ASP A 164 -1.53 -7.75 -8.24
N THR A 165 -2.51 -7.37 -9.03
CA THR A 165 -3.88 -7.15 -8.54
C THR A 165 -4.53 -8.42 -7.99
N ALA A 166 -4.17 -9.60 -8.53
CA ALA A 166 -4.69 -10.85 -8.02
C ALA A 166 -4.14 -11.16 -6.62
N GLN A 167 -2.88 -10.81 -6.34
CA GLN A 167 -2.31 -10.88 -4.98
C GLN A 167 -3.02 -9.91 -4.02
N ARG A 168 -3.26 -8.68 -4.45
CA ARG A 168 -4.05 -7.71 -3.68
C ARG A 168 -5.43 -8.25 -3.33
N ASP A 169 -6.13 -8.79 -4.33
CA ASP A 169 -7.53 -9.22 -4.19
C ASP A 169 -7.66 -10.55 -3.42
N ARG A 170 -6.59 -11.36 -3.37
CA ARG A 170 -6.50 -12.56 -2.55
C ARG A 170 -6.04 -12.30 -1.13
N ALA A 171 -5.44 -11.15 -0.86
CA ALA A 171 -4.98 -10.85 0.50
C ALA A 171 -6.17 -10.99 1.47
N PRO A 172 -6.25 -12.08 2.27
CA PRO A 172 -7.37 -12.29 3.16
C PRO A 172 -7.35 -11.14 4.17
N GLY A 173 -8.38 -10.35 4.17
CA GLY A 173 -8.50 -9.28 5.14
C GLY A 173 -8.00 -7.90 4.67
N VAL A 174 -7.91 -7.60 3.36
CA VAL A 174 -8.43 -6.31 2.94
C VAL A 174 -9.95 -6.49 2.98
N PRO A 175 -10.59 -6.43 4.16
CA PRO A 175 -12.01 -6.72 4.21
C PRO A 175 -12.67 -5.65 3.36
N GLN A 176 -13.53 -6.05 2.49
CA GLN A 176 -14.72 -5.27 2.27
C GLN A 176 -15.26 -5.04 3.69
N VAL A 177 -15.47 -3.81 4.08
CA VAL A 177 -15.90 -3.42 5.46
C VAL A 177 -17.10 -4.26 5.95
N ASP A 178 -17.84 -4.84 5.05
CA ASP A 178 -19.02 -5.70 5.28
C ASP A 178 -18.70 -7.08 5.89
N ASP A 179 -17.49 -7.62 5.69
CA ASP A 179 -17.12 -8.95 6.22
C ASP A 179 -16.66 -8.92 7.69
N LEU A 180 -16.46 -7.73 8.26
CA LEU A 180 -15.98 -7.56 9.64
C LEU A 180 -17.07 -7.23 10.64
N LEU A 181 -18.32 -7.06 10.18
CA LEU A 181 -19.48 -6.72 11.01
C LEU A 181 -20.33 -7.93 11.39
N GLY A 182 -19.84 -9.15 11.12
CA GLY A 182 -20.49 -10.41 11.52
C GLY A 182 -20.39 -10.72 13.01
#